data_260adc62d4166b457ee74f22dac3e286
#
_entry.id   260adc62d4166b457ee74f22dac3e286
#
_cell.length_a   1.000
_cell.length_b   1.000
_cell.length_c   1.000
_cell.angle_alpha   90.00
_cell.angle_beta   90.00
_cell.angle_gamma   90.00
#
_symmetry.space_group_name_H-M   'P 1'
#
loop_
_entity.id
_entity.type
_entity.pdbx_description
1 polymer ?
#
loop_
_entity_poly.entity_id
_entity_poly.type
_entity_poly.pdbx_seq_one_letter_code
_entity_poly.pdbx_strand_id
1 'polypeptide(L)'
;TNIFGADTPAGDYLEGLYFAADAGVKTVAFVYAKTDFGEDLAAASKRKMEERGLQLVLIEGYPPEQRDFAALAKRLGEVNADLIFGVSYLDDSIALVRALKKEGVNPKMLGFTVGPGLREFANQLGADAEGVLGVVQWLRSSREPGAQDFAYRFAQRYGYNPGVYAVMGYSAGQILESAIRLAGTTDHDAVREQLRTMYFRALIGPYNVNETGRQQGRRNFVLQWQDNQRRLVAPEQVAERPLIYPLRATP
;
A
#
# COMPACT_ATOMS: atom_id res chain seq x y z
N THR A 1 -0.75 0.60 -26.78
CA THR A 1 -1.73 0.38 -25.71
C THR A 1 -2.79 1.46 -25.70
N ASN A 2 -3.97 1.16 -25.17
CA ASN A 2 -5.05 2.11 -24.87
C ASN A 2 -5.32 2.18 -23.35
N ILE A 3 -4.45 1.56 -22.55
CA ILE A 3 -4.53 1.56 -21.09
C ILE A 3 -3.30 2.29 -20.55
N PHE A 4 -3.55 3.28 -19.69
CA PHE A 4 -2.52 4.11 -19.06
C PHE A 4 -2.73 4.12 -17.55
N GLY A 5 -1.73 3.65 -16.82
CA GLY A 5 -1.80 3.53 -15.37
C GLY A 5 -1.71 4.89 -14.70
N ALA A 6 -2.80 5.31 -14.07
CA ALA A 6 -2.77 6.42 -13.11
C ALA A 6 -2.34 5.95 -11.71
N ASP A 7 -2.21 4.64 -11.51
CA ASP A 7 -1.86 3.96 -10.27
C ASP A 7 -0.45 3.38 -10.34
N THR A 8 0.20 3.14 -9.19
CA THR A 8 1.49 2.46 -9.14
C THR A 8 1.30 0.98 -9.52
N PRO A 9 2.31 0.37 -10.18
CA PRO A 9 2.25 -1.07 -10.47
C PRO A 9 2.11 -1.92 -9.20
N ALA A 10 1.41 -3.05 -9.31
CA ALA A 10 1.21 -3.97 -8.18
C ALA A 10 2.52 -4.32 -7.46
N GLY A 11 3.60 -4.58 -8.22
CA GLY A 11 4.91 -4.90 -7.63
C GLY A 11 5.50 -3.84 -6.70
N ASP A 12 5.06 -2.59 -6.79
CA ASP A 12 5.52 -1.51 -5.92
C ASP A 12 4.91 -1.59 -4.50
N TYR A 13 3.85 -2.38 -4.31
CA TYR A 13 3.32 -2.70 -2.98
C TYR A 13 4.27 -3.57 -2.14
N LEU A 14 5.29 -4.15 -2.75
CA LEU A 14 6.36 -4.85 -2.03
C LEU A 14 7.42 -3.91 -1.43
N GLU A 15 7.28 -2.60 -1.55
CA GLU A 15 8.20 -1.61 -0.93
C GLU A 15 8.33 -1.80 0.60
N GLY A 16 7.26 -2.27 1.26
CA GLY A 16 7.32 -2.66 2.67
C GLY A 16 8.39 -3.71 2.97
N LEU A 17 8.65 -4.65 2.03
CA LEU A 17 9.70 -5.66 2.17
C LEU A 17 11.10 -5.06 2.08
N TYR A 18 11.31 -4.05 1.23
CA TYR A 18 12.57 -3.34 1.13
C TYR A 18 12.85 -2.58 2.42
N PHE A 19 11.84 -1.89 2.93
CA PHE A 19 11.94 -1.18 4.17
C PHE A 19 12.20 -2.13 5.36
N ALA A 20 11.59 -3.32 5.36
CA ALA A 20 11.84 -4.34 6.37
C ALA A 20 13.30 -4.83 6.37
N ALA A 21 13.90 -5.00 5.18
CA ALA A 21 15.31 -5.36 5.07
C ALA A 21 16.23 -4.29 5.65
N ASP A 22 15.95 -3.03 5.36
CA ASP A 22 16.71 -1.90 5.88
C ASP A 22 16.60 -1.77 7.41
N ALA A 23 15.46 -2.18 8.00
CA ALA A 23 15.25 -2.24 9.44
C ALA A 23 15.95 -3.44 10.14
N GLY A 24 16.55 -4.36 9.38
CA GLY A 24 17.27 -5.52 9.92
C GLY A 24 16.42 -6.79 10.06
N VAL A 25 15.25 -6.85 9.43
CA VAL A 25 14.45 -8.08 9.28
C VAL A 25 15.25 -9.12 8.48
N LYS A 26 15.17 -10.39 8.85
CA LYS A 26 15.87 -11.49 8.18
C LYS A 26 14.91 -12.53 7.57
N THR A 27 13.84 -12.86 8.30
CA THR A 27 12.89 -13.89 7.89
C THR A 27 11.50 -13.32 7.65
N VAL A 28 10.84 -13.79 6.61
CA VAL A 28 9.52 -13.31 6.20
C VAL A 28 8.56 -14.49 6.03
N ALA A 29 7.42 -14.40 6.68
CA ALA A 29 6.24 -15.18 6.36
C ALA A 29 5.32 -14.31 5.47
N PHE A 30 5.06 -14.77 4.27
CA PHE A 30 4.28 -14.05 3.27
C PHE A 30 2.92 -14.75 3.08
N VAL A 31 1.84 -14.02 3.32
CA VAL A 31 0.49 -14.55 3.16
C VAL A 31 -0.31 -13.67 2.22
N TYR A 32 -1.24 -14.24 1.45
CA TYR A 32 -1.95 -13.46 0.45
C TYR A 32 -3.36 -13.99 0.16
N ALA A 33 -4.29 -13.08 -0.11
CA ALA A 33 -5.58 -13.43 -0.68
C ALA A 33 -5.39 -13.92 -2.13
N LYS A 34 -5.96 -15.08 -2.49
CA LYS A 34 -5.89 -15.69 -3.84
C LYS A 34 -6.74 -14.90 -4.83
N THR A 35 -6.33 -13.68 -5.13
CA THR A 35 -6.83 -12.81 -6.18
C THR A 35 -5.72 -12.59 -7.20
N ASP A 36 -6.02 -12.09 -8.40
CA ASP A 36 -5.00 -11.75 -9.41
C ASP A 36 -3.91 -10.86 -8.81
N PHE A 37 -4.29 -9.86 -8.02
CA PHE A 37 -3.35 -8.97 -7.30
C PHE A 37 -2.48 -9.74 -6.30
N GLY A 38 -3.06 -10.64 -5.53
CA GLY A 38 -2.34 -11.45 -4.54
C GLY A 38 -1.37 -12.43 -5.20
N GLU A 39 -1.80 -13.13 -6.23
CA GLU A 39 -0.97 -14.08 -6.99
C GLU A 39 0.20 -13.38 -7.68
N ASP A 40 -0.02 -12.22 -8.32
CA ASP A 40 1.03 -11.42 -8.96
C ASP A 40 2.12 -11.00 -7.95
N LEU A 41 1.69 -10.56 -6.76
CA LEU A 41 2.62 -10.16 -5.70
C LEU A 41 3.34 -11.37 -5.09
N ALA A 42 2.65 -12.49 -4.90
CA ALA A 42 3.26 -13.73 -4.42
C ALA A 42 4.33 -14.23 -5.40
N ALA A 43 4.04 -14.22 -6.71
CA ALA A 43 5.00 -14.60 -7.74
C ALA A 43 6.24 -13.67 -7.77
N ALA A 44 6.03 -12.37 -7.56
CA ALA A 44 7.13 -11.39 -7.54
C ALA A 44 7.92 -11.40 -6.22
N SER A 45 7.32 -11.84 -5.11
CA SER A 45 7.87 -11.68 -3.76
C SER A 45 9.18 -12.42 -3.57
N LYS A 46 9.26 -13.69 -4.00
CA LYS A 46 10.45 -14.53 -3.80
C LYS A 46 11.71 -13.86 -4.33
N ARG A 47 11.69 -13.45 -5.60
CA ARG A 47 12.85 -12.77 -6.23
C ARG A 47 13.19 -11.47 -5.50
N LYS A 48 12.18 -10.65 -5.16
CA LYS A 48 12.41 -9.39 -4.47
C LYS A 48 12.98 -9.56 -3.07
N MET A 49 12.60 -10.61 -2.35
CA MET A 49 13.18 -10.95 -1.05
C MET A 49 14.64 -11.40 -1.19
N GLU A 50 14.93 -12.28 -2.15
CA GLU A 50 16.30 -12.74 -2.43
C GLU A 50 17.23 -11.57 -2.78
N GLU A 51 16.79 -10.62 -3.62
CA GLU A 51 17.53 -9.39 -3.98
C GLU A 51 17.88 -8.52 -2.76
N ARG A 52 17.13 -8.65 -1.65
CA ARG A 52 17.32 -7.90 -0.40
C ARG A 52 17.88 -8.72 0.75
N GLY A 53 18.27 -9.95 0.50
CA GLY A 53 18.81 -10.85 1.52
C GLY A 53 17.79 -11.27 2.58
N LEU A 54 16.48 -11.24 2.25
CA LEU A 54 15.41 -11.71 3.10
C LEU A 54 15.13 -13.19 2.81
N GLN A 55 15.00 -13.98 3.85
CA GLN A 55 14.64 -15.40 3.75
C GLN A 55 13.14 -15.58 3.83
N LEU A 56 12.53 -16.10 2.76
CA LEU A 56 11.13 -16.51 2.76
C LEU A 56 10.99 -17.85 3.49
N VAL A 57 10.36 -17.85 4.67
CA VAL A 57 10.18 -19.04 5.50
C VAL A 57 8.79 -19.66 5.40
N LEU A 58 7.81 -18.89 4.96
CA LEU A 58 6.45 -19.33 4.63
C LEU A 58 5.89 -18.49 3.48
N ILE A 59 5.24 -19.12 2.53
CA ILE A 59 4.36 -18.48 1.57
C ILE A 59 3.04 -19.25 1.52
N GLU A 60 1.92 -18.57 1.81
CA GLU A 60 0.63 -19.21 1.85
C GLU A 60 -0.50 -18.32 1.35
N GLY A 61 -1.26 -18.82 0.38
CA GLY A 61 -2.45 -18.16 -0.16
C GLY A 61 -3.73 -18.68 0.49
N TYR A 62 -4.66 -17.78 0.79
CA TYR A 62 -5.98 -18.07 1.35
C TYR A 62 -7.11 -17.59 0.43
N PRO A 63 -8.31 -18.20 0.49
CA PRO A 63 -9.47 -17.74 -0.26
C PRO A 63 -9.86 -16.30 0.08
N PRO A 64 -10.22 -15.45 -0.89
CA PRO A 64 -10.54 -14.03 -0.63
C PRO A 64 -11.72 -13.83 0.34
N GLU A 65 -12.63 -14.77 0.40
CA GLU A 65 -13.78 -14.77 1.30
C GLU A 65 -13.47 -15.30 2.71
N GLN A 66 -12.26 -15.83 2.95
CA GLN A 66 -11.87 -16.36 4.27
C GLN A 66 -11.99 -15.29 5.36
N ARG A 67 -12.59 -15.66 6.48
CA ARG A 67 -12.73 -14.80 7.66
C ARG A 67 -12.19 -15.46 8.94
N ASP A 68 -12.03 -16.78 8.94
CA ASP A 68 -11.37 -17.51 10.03
C ASP A 68 -9.90 -17.77 9.70
N PHE A 69 -9.03 -17.17 10.45
CA PHE A 69 -7.57 -17.24 10.29
C PHE A 69 -6.88 -17.99 11.45
N ALA A 70 -7.61 -18.66 12.36
CA ALA A 70 -7.01 -19.31 13.52
C ALA A 70 -5.94 -20.33 13.13
N ALA A 71 -6.23 -21.21 12.16
CA ALA A 71 -5.26 -22.20 11.68
C ALA A 71 -4.02 -21.55 11.02
N LEU A 72 -4.20 -20.48 10.25
CA LEU A 72 -3.09 -19.75 9.64
C LEU A 72 -2.26 -19.03 10.70
N ALA A 73 -2.90 -18.36 11.66
CA ALA A 73 -2.21 -17.68 12.76
C ALA A 73 -1.34 -18.66 13.59
N LYS A 74 -1.84 -19.86 13.86
CA LYS A 74 -1.07 -20.90 14.54
C LYS A 74 0.19 -21.29 13.74
N ARG A 75 0.07 -21.56 12.44
CA ARG A 75 1.22 -21.85 11.57
C ARG A 75 2.23 -20.70 11.53
N LEU A 76 1.75 -19.45 11.48
CA LEU A 76 2.60 -18.25 11.52
C LEU A 76 3.37 -18.15 12.85
N GLY A 77 2.75 -18.55 13.96
CA GLY A 77 3.41 -18.67 15.26
C GLY A 77 4.49 -19.74 15.30
N GLU A 78 4.21 -20.92 14.71
CA GLU A 78 5.18 -22.02 14.62
C GLU A 78 6.41 -21.65 13.77
N VAL A 79 6.21 -20.92 12.67
CA VAL A 79 7.30 -20.46 11.79
C VAL A 79 8.13 -19.34 12.43
N ASN A 80 7.53 -18.53 13.31
CA ASN A 80 8.19 -17.46 14.07
C ASN A 80 9.08 -16.53 13.23
N ALA A 81 8.53 -16.04 12.13
CA ALA A 81 9.22 -15.10 11.24
C ALA A 81 9.40 -13.71 11.88
N ASP A 82 10.48 -13.00 11.51
CA ASP A 82 10.68 -11.61 11.94
C ASP A 82 9.57 -10.69 11.43
N LEU A 83 9.17 -10.87 10.17
CA LEU A 83 8.09 -10.14 9.50
C LEU A 83 6.99 -11.11 9.07
N ILE A 84 5.76 -10.79 9.42
CA ILE A 84 4.56 -11.31 8.74
C ILE A 84 4.07 -10.22 7.79
N PHE A 85 4.06 -10.52 6.48
CA PHE A 85 3.58 -9.60 5.45
C PHE A 85 2.39 -10.19 4.72
N GLY A 86 1.26 -9.46 4.77
CA GLY A 86 -0.01 -9.89 4.18
C GLY A 86 -0.38 -9.06 2.94
N VAL A 87 -0.55 -9.72 1.80
CA VAL A 87 -1.24 -9.13 0.64
C VAL A 87 -2.72 -9.29 0.84
N SER A 88 -3.34 -8.25 1.38
CA SER A 88 -4.70 -8.30 1.91
C SER A 88 -5.43 -6.98 1.71
N TYR A 89 -6.74 -7.04 1.80
CA TYR A 89 -7.63 -5.88 1.83
C TYR A 89 -7.98 -5.50 3.29
N LEU A 90 -9.13 -4.85 3.51
CA LEU A 90 -9.48 -4.38 4.85
C LEU A 90 -9.90 -5.53 5.78
N ASP A 91 -10.91 -6.30 5.37
CA ASP A 91 -11.58 -7.26 6.25
C ASP A 91 -10.67 -8.44 6.62
N ASP A 92 -9.93 -8.95 5.66
CA ASP A 92 -9.00 -10.06 5.85
C ASP A 92 -7.78 -9.64 6.67
N SER A 93 -7.25 -8.42 6.46
CA SER A 93 -6.17 -7.90 7.31
C SER A 93 -6.60 -7.74 8.77
N ILE A 94 -7.81 -7.21 9.02
CA ILE A 94 -8.38 -7.09 10.37
C ILE A 94 -8.58 -8.46 11.00
N ALA A 95 -9.16 -9.40 10.26
CA ALA A 95 -9.40 -10.76 10.76
C ALA A 95 -8.08 -11.48 11.10
N LEU A 96 -7.03 -11.30 10.28
CA LEU A 96 -5.72 -11.89 10.53
C LEU A 96 -5.04 -11.26 11.75
N VAL A 97 -5.08 -9.93 11.93
CA VAL A 97 -4.54 -9.27 13.15
C VAL A 97 -5.20 -9.84 14.39
N ARG A 98 -6.55 -9.95 14.41
CA ARG A 98 -7.29 -10.54 15.54
C ARG A 98 -6.90 -11.98 15.81
N ALA A 99 -6.72 -12.79 14.77
CA ALA A 99 -6.31 -14.17 14.90
C ALA A 99 -4.89 -14.30 15.46
N LEU A 100 -3.93 -13.52 14.97
CA LEU A 100 -2.56 -13.48 15.50
C LEU A 100 -2.54 -13.10 16.97
N LYS A 101 -3.30 -12.08 17.37
CA LYS A 101 -3.43 -11.68 18.78
C LYS A 101 -4.01 -12.79 19.65
N LYS A 102 -5.09 -13.42 19.20
CA LYS A 102 -5.75 -14.51 19.92
C LYS A 102 -4.82 -15.70 20.14
N GLU A 103 -3.98 -16.02 19.15
CA GLU A 103 -2.99 -17.10 19.22
C GLU A 103 -1.68 -16.66 19.91
N GLY A 104 -1.56 -15.43 20.40
CA GLY A 104 -0.36 -14.91 21.05
C GLY A 104 0.85 -14.74 20.12
N VAL A 105 0.62 -14.63 18.82
CA VAL A 105 1.68 -14.47 17.80
C VAL A 105 2.10 -13.01 17.71
N ASN A 106 3.35 -12.73 18.07
CA ASN A 106 3.91 -11.38 18.14
C ASN A 106 5.17 -11.27 17.26
N PRO A 107 5.06 -11.06 15.94
CA PRO A 107 6.22 -10.88 15.09
C PRO A 107 6.94 -9.56 15.43
N LYS A 108 8.23 -9.46 15.11
CA LYS A 108 8.97 -8.19 15.29
C LYS A 108 8.42 -7.10 14.39
N MET A 109 7.79 -7.47 13.27
CA MET A 109 7.15 -6.56 12.31
C MET A 109 5.90 -7.24 11.72
N LEU A 110 4.82 -6.49 11.63
CA LEU A 110 3.57 -6.91 11.00
C LEU A 110 3.16 -5.86 9.95
N GLY A 111 2.92 -6.29 8.73
CA GLY A 111 2.55 -5.38 7.66
C GLY A 111 1.58 -5.98 6.66
N PHE A 112 0.79 -5.10 6.03
CA PHE A 112 -0.17 -5.49 5.00
C PHE A 112 -0.14 -4.49 3.85
N THR A 113 -0.68 -4.89 2.69
CA THR A 113 -0.76 -3.99 1.54
C THR A 113 -1.80 -2.90 1.73
N VAL A 114 -3.09 -3.21 1.64
CA VAL A 114 -4.16 -2.20 1.50
C VAL A 114 -4.81 -1.83 2.84
N GLY A 115 -5.13 -2.81 3.67
CA GLY A 115 -5.96 -2.62 4.85
C GLY A 115 -5.53 -1.49 5.78
N PRO A 116 -4.27 -1.43 6.24
CA PRO A 116 -3.81 -0.38 7.16
C PRO A 116 -3.83 1.03 6.56
N GLY A 117 -3.90 1.16 5.23
CA GLY A 117 -4.08 2.44 4.55
C GLY A 117 -5.46 3.07 4.77
N LEU A 118 -6.44 2.29 5.18
CA LEU A 118 -7.82 2.72 5.40
C LEU A 118 -8.04 3.09 6.87
N ARG A 119 -8.86 4.12 7.11
CA ARG A 119 -9.17 4.56 8.47
C ARG A 119 -9.91 3.48 9.27
N GLU A 120 -10.76 2.73 8.59
CA GLU A 120 -11.60 1.67 9.13
C GLU A 120 -10.77 0.58 9.80
N PHE A 121 -9.51 0.41 9.42
CA PHE A 121 -8.59 -0.56 10.00
C PHE A 121 -8.42 -0.33 11.51
N ALA A 122 -8.01 0.87 11.92
CA ALA A 122 -7.87 1.19 13.34
C ALA A 122 -9.21 1.42 14.04
N ASN A 123 -10.25 1.89 13.33
CA ASN A 123 -11.59 2.00 13.92
C ASN A 123 -12.12 0.65 14.41
N GLN A 124 -11.75 -0.45 13.74
CA GLN A 124 -12.18 -1.80 14.10
C GLN A 124 -11.21 -2.53 15.03
N LEU A 125 -9.92 -2.23 14.96
CA LEU A 125 -8.88 -2.89 15.75
C LEU A 125 -8.54 -2.14 17.05
N GLY A 126 -8.82 -0.83 17.11
CA GLY A 126 -8.41 -0.02 18.27
C GLY A 126 -6.90 -0.09 18.49
N ALA A 127 -6.49 -0.43 19.70
CA ALA A 127 -5.09 -0.56 20.09
C ALA A 127 -4.33 -1.67 19.34
N ASP A 128 -5.03 -2.66 18.78
CA ASP A 128 -4.41 -3.76 18.02
C ASP A 128 -3.89 -3.32 16.65
N ALA A 129 -4.25 -2.12 16.18
CA ALA A 129 -3.67 -1.53 14.98
C ALA A 129 -2.27 -0.94 15.23
N GLU A 130 -1.91 -0.66 16.51
CA GLU A 130 -0.67 0.04 16.83
C GLU A 130 0.56 -0.74 16.35
N GLY A 131 1.45 -0.02 15.68
CA GLY A 131 2.68 -0.57 15.11
C GLY A 131 2.51 -1.31 13.78
N VAL A 132 1.28 -1.61 13.32
CA VAL A 132 1.05 -2.30 12.05
C VAL A 132 1.43 -1.40 10.88
N LEU A 133 2.19 -1.97 9.93
CA LEU A 133 2.62 -1.31 8.70
C LEU A 133 1.57 -1.45 7.59
N GLY A 134 1.52 -0.46 6.74
CA GLY A 134 0.74 -0.49 5.50
C GLY A 134 1.48 0.15 4.35
N VAL A 135 1.12 -0.25 3.13
CA VAL A 135 1.64 0.35 1.91
C VAL A 135 0.55 1.22 1.30
N VAL A 136 0.87 2.49 1.05
CA VAL A 136 -0.10 3.47 0.56
C VAL A 136 0.47 4.31 -0.58
N GLN A 137 -0.42 4.81 -1.43
CA GLN A 137 -0.05 5.69 -2.52
C GLN A 137 -0.22 7.17 -2.18
N TRP A 138 -1.03 7.47 -1.19
CA TRP A 138 -1.33 8.83 -0.76
C TRP A 138 -1.89 8.84 0.67
N LEU A 139 -1.52 9.86 1.42
CA LEU A 139 -2.14 10.23 2.69
C LEU A 139 -2.50 11.71 2.67
N ARG A 140 -3.41 12.13 3.57
CA ARG A 140 -3.78 13.54 3.72
C ARG A 140 -2.59 14.45 4.02
N SER A 141 -1.56 13.94 4.67
CA SER A 141 -0.29 14.63 4.94
C SER A 141 0.60 14.80 3.71
N SER A 142 0.19 14.29 2.55
CA SER A 142 0.93 14.43 1.29
C SER A 142 1.31 15.90 1.03
N ARG A 143 2.56 16.11 0.62
CA ARG A 143 3.11 17.42 0.25
C ARG A 143 2.93 17.74 -1.23
N GLU A 144 2.17 16.93 -1.98
CA GLU A 144 1.89 17.23 -3.38
C GLU A 144 1.12 18.55 -3.52
N PRO A 145 1.47 19.38 -4.51
CA PRO A 145 0.80 20.65 -4.76
C PRO A 145 -0.73 20.49 -4.89
N GLY A 146 -1.48 21.28 -4.15
CA GLY A 146 -2.95 21.23 -4.14
C GLY A 146 -3.56 20.13 -3.25
N ALA A 147 -2.77 19.22 -2.64
CA ALA A 147 -3.30 18.11 -1.84
C ALA A 147 -4.12 18.59 -0.63
N GLN A 148 -3.66 19.62 0.06
CA GLN A 148 -4.35 20.16 1.23
C GLN A 148 -5.65 20.89 0.83
N ASP A 149 -5.60 21.70 -0.24
CA ASP A 149 -6.78 22.40 -0.77
C ASP A 149 -7.85 21.41 -1.27
N PHE A 150 -7.43 20.38 -1.99
CA PHE A 150 -8.33 19.29 -2.39
C PHE A 150 -8.98 18.62 -1.18
N ALA A 151 -8.18 18.24 -0.17
CA ALA A 151 -8.69 17.60 1.03
C ALA A 151 -9.69 18.47 1.77
N TYR A 152 -9.43 19.77 1.87
CA TYR A 152 -10.34 20.74 2.46
C TYR A 152 -11.65 20.84 1.68
N ARG A 153 -11.59 21.09 0.36
CA ARG A 153 -12.79 21.23 -0.50
C ARG A 153 -13.60 19.93 -0.55
N PHE A 154 -12.92 18.80 -0.59
CA PHE A 154 -13.60 17.49 -0.53
C PHE A 154 -14.37 17.32 0.78
N ALA A 155 -13.72 17.61 1.92
CA ALA A 155 -14.36 17.51 3.22
C ALA A 155 -15.56 18.46 3.37
N GLN A 156 -15.46 19.70 2.85
CA GLN A 156 -16.58 20.65 2.82
C GLN A 156 -17.76 20.14 1.99
N ARG A 157 -17.48 19.47 0.89
CA ARG A 157 -18.54 18.98 -0.03
C ARG A 157 -19.22 17.71 0.45
N TYR A 158 -18.44 16.78 1.03
CA TYR A 158 -18.91 15.42 1.33
C TYR A 158 -19.02 15.11 2.82
N GLY A 159 -18.59 16.00 3.72
CA GLY A 159 -18.65 15.83 5.15
C GLY A 159 -17.62 14.87 5.76
N TYR A 160 -16.68 14.37 4.96
CA TYR A 160 -15.60 13.49 5.42
C TYR A 160 -14.31 13.72 4.62
N ASN A 161 -13.16 13.30 5.17
CA ASN A 161 -11.87 13.45 4.50
C ASN A 161 -11.70 12.47 3.32
N PRO A 162 -11.07 12.89 2.20
CA PRO A 162 -10.82 12.00 1.08
C PRO A 162 -9.91 10.83 1.47
N GLY A 163 -10.23 9.64 0.97
CA GLY A 163 -9.35 8.50 0.96
C GLY A 163 -8.52 8.45 -0.34
N VAL A 164 -7.61 7.50 -0.43
CA VAL A 164 -6.73 7.31 -1.60
C VAL A 164 -7.52 7.17 -2.91
N TYR A 165 -8.63 6.44 -2.90
CA TYR A 165 -9.45 6.23 -4.11
C TYR A 165 -10.09 7.51 -4.65
N ALA A 166 -10.50 8.43 -3.77
CA ALA A 166 -11.00 9.74 -4.19
C ALA A 166 -9.89 10.57 -4.88
N VAL A 167 -8.68 10.51 -4.34
CA VAL A 167 -7.50 11.18 -4.91
C VAL A 167 -7.11 10.55 -6.24
N MET A 168 -7.13 9.22 -6.35
CA MET A 168 -6.84 8.51 -7.59
C MET A 168 -7.81 8.88 -8.71
N GLY A 169 -9.13 8.86 -8.43
CA GLY A 169 -10.14 9.22 -9.41
C GLY A 169 -10.03 10.68 -9.86
N TYR A 170 -9.79 11.61 -8.92
CA TYR A 170 -9.55 13.01 -9.25
C TYR A 170 -8.29 13.20 -10.10
N SER A 171 -7.19 12.53 -9.75
CA SER A 171 -5.94 12.58 -10.49
C SER A 171 -6.05 12.00 -11.90
N ALA A 172 -6.82 10.94 -12.08
CA ALA A 172 -7.10 10.39 -13.40
C ALA A 172 -7.81 11.44 -14.30
N GLY A 173 -8.77 12.18 -13.72
CA GLY A 173 -9.41 13.32 -14.41
C GLY A 173 -8.41 14.42 -14.78
N GLN A 174 -7.51 14.81 -13.87
CA GLN A 174 -6.47 15.80 -14.16
C GLN A 174 -5.51 15.36 -15.28
N ILE A 175 -5.11 14.08 -15.25
CA ILE A 175 -4.23 13.49 -16.28
C ILE A 175 -4.92 13.54 -17.66
N LEU A 176 -6.19 13.10 -17.72
CA LEU A 176 -6.95 13.12 -18.98
C LEU A 176 -7.20 14.55 -19.49
N GLU A 177 -7.60 15.47 -18.61
CA GLU A 177 -7.78 16.88 -18.95
C GLU A 177 -6.49 17.48 -19.51
N SER A 178 -5.35 17.20 -18.87
CA SER A 178 -4.05 17.69 -19.36
C SER A 178 -3.71 17.13 -20.73
N ALA A 179 -3.95 15.85 -20.96
CA ALA A 179 -3.71 15.22 -22.26
C ALA A 179 -4.56 15.83 -23.38
N ILE A 180 -5.86 16.10 -23.13
CA ILE A 180 -6.77 16.76 -24.08
C ILE A 180 -6.29 18.19 -24.37
N ARG A 181 -5.90 18.95 -23.34
CA ARG A 181 -5.38 20.31 -23.53
C ARG A 181 -4.10 20.34 -24.37
N LEU A 182 -3.17 19.40 -24.11
CA LEU A 182 -1.93 19.28 -24.88
C LEU A 182 -2.19 18.86 -26.34
N ALA A 183 -3.15 17.96 -26.55
CA ALA A 183 -3.55 17.53 -27.88
C ALA A 183 -4.29 18.64 -28.68
N GLY A 184 -4.92 19.61 -27.98
CA GLY A 184 -5.77 20.65 -28.61
C GLY A 184 -7.05 20.09 -29.24
N THR A 185 -7.40 18.82 -28.96
CA THR A 185 -8.53 18.12 -29.58
C THR A 185 -8.96 16.96 -28.66
N THR A 186 -10.19 16.46 -28.88
CA THR A 186 -10.69 15.24 -28.26
C THR A 186 -10.52 13.99 -29.13
N ASP A 187 -9.79 14.11 -30.25
CA ASP A 187 -9.45 12.97 -31.09
C ASP A 187 -8.69 11.90 -30.26
N HIS A 188 -9.15 10.67 -30.33
CA HIS A 188 -8.65 9.59 -29.47
C HIS A 188 -7.17 9.27 -29.71
N ASP A 189 -6.70 9.34 -30.94
CA ASP A 189 -5.32 9.01 -31.28
C ASP A 189 -4.37 10.11 -30.81
N ALA A 190 -4.77 11.38 -30.99
CA ALA A 190 -4.01 12.52 -30.50
C ALA A 190 -3.92 12.56 -28.98
N VAL A 191 -5.03 12.32 -28.27
CA VAL A 191 -5.06 12.26 -26.80
C VAL A 191 -4.24 11.07 -26.29
N ARG A 192 -4.34 9.91 -26.93
CA ARG A 192 -3.55 8.71 -26.58
C ARG A 192 -2.04 8.98 -26.70
N GLU A 193 -1.62 9.68 -27.74
CA GLU A 193 -0.20 10.02 -27.91
C GLU A 193 0.29 10.94 -26.80
N GLN A 194 -0.52 11.92 -26.37
CA GLN A 194 -0.19 12.76 -25.23
C GLN A 194 -0.10 11.94 -23.94
N LEU A 195 -1.06 11.08 -23.65
CA LEU A 195 -1.03 10.19 -22.46
C LEU A 195 0.22 9.31 -22.45
N ARG A 196 0.71 8.87 -23.60
CA ARG A 196 1.88 8.01 -23.75
C ARG A 196 3.20 8.75 -23.49
N THR A 197 3.26 10.04 -23.83
CA THR A 197 4.53 10.78 -23.89
C THR A 197 4.66 11.89 -22.84
N MET A 198 3.54 12.39 -22.30
CA MET A 198 3.58 13.50 -21.36
C MET A 198 4.15 13.13 -20.00
N TYR A 199 4.79 14.11 -19.37
CA TYR A 199 5.01 14.15 -17.93
C TYR A 199 4.03 15.14 -17.31
N PHE A 200 3.29 14.72 -16.30
CA PHE A 200 2.31 15.57 -15.62
C PHE A 200 2.37 15.33 -14.11
N ARG A 201 2.23 16.37 -13.29
CA ARG A 201 2.15 16.25 -11.84
C ARG A 201 0.69 16.39 -11.41
N ALA A 202 0.06 15.24 -11.15
CA ALA A 202 -1.29 15.16 -10.63
C ALA A 202 -1.32 15.29 -9.10
N LEU A 203 -2.51 15.38 -8.53
CA LEU A 203 -2.70 15.46 -7.08
C LEU A 203 -2.12 14.27 -6.31
N ILE A 204 -2.11 13.09 -6.91
CA ILE A 204 -1.54 11.87 -6.34
C ILE A 204 -0.01 11.80 -6.52
N GLY A 205 0.58 12.69 -7.30
CA GLY A 205 1.99 12.72 -7.62
C GLY A 205 2.27 12.68 -9.12
N PRO A 206 3.55 12.49 -9.51
CA PRO A 206 3.96 12.49 -10.91
C PRO A 206 3.30 11.37 -11.72
N TYR A 207 2.87 11.71 -12.92
CA TYR A 207 2.43 10.79 -13.96
C TYR A 207 3.50 10.72 -15.05
N ASN A 208 3.95 9.55 -15.33
CA ASN A 208 4.80 9.18 -16.45
C ASN A 208 4.65 7.68 -16.67
N VAL A 209 4.48 7.25 -17.91
CA VAL A 209 4.28 5.84 -18.25
C VAL A 209 5.34 5.33 -19.23
N ASN A 210 5.58 4.02 -19.21
CA ASN A 210 6.40 3.38 -20.24
C ASN A 210 5.59 3.06 -21.51
N GLU A 211 6.23 2.41 -22.47
CA GLU A 211 5.63 2.03 -23.76
C GLU A 211 4.39 1.15 -23.64
N THR A 212 4.27 0.40 -22.56
CA THR A 212 3.08 -0.44 -22.27
C THR A 212 1.98 0.32 -21.53
N GLY A 213 2.17 1.60 -21.22
CA GLY A 213 1.23 2.41 -20.44
C GLY A 213 1.36 2.23 -18.93
N ARG A 214 2.37 1.50 -18.44
CA ARG A 214 2.60 1.27 -17.02
C ARG A 214 3.22 2.49 -16.35
N GLN A 215 2.66 2.93 -15.22
CA GLN A 215 3.14 4.04 -14.41
C GLN A 215 4.58 3.81 -13.92
N GLN A 216 5.44 4.84 -14.06
CA GLN A 216 6.84 4.86 -13.61
C GLN A 216 7.20 6.11 -12.80
N GLY A 217 6.36 7.14 -12.84
CA GLY A 217 6.67 8.48 -12.28
C GLY A 217 6.69 8.54 -10.76
N ARG A 218 6.12 7.56 -10.06
CA ARG A 218 6.03 7.56 -8.60
C ARG A 218 6.09 6.16 -8.01
N ARG A 219 6.30 6.11 -6.69
CA ARG A 219 6.33 4.89 -5.89
C ARG A 219 5.34 4.97 -4.74
N ASN A 220 5.11 3.85 -4.07
CA ASN A 220 4.31 3.77 -2.87
C ASN A 220 5.09 4.28 -1.65
N PHE A 221 4.35 4.63 -0.61
CA PHE A 221 4.86 4.98 0.71
C PHE A 221 4.58 3.85 1.69
N VAL A 222 5.37 3.77 2.76
CA VAL A 222 5.10 2.90 3.89
C VAL A 222 4.60 3.76 5.05
N LEU A 223 3.46 3.39 5.60
CA LEU A 223 2.95 3.95 6.84
C LEU A 223 3.10 2.95 7.98
N GLN A 224 3.11 3.47 9.20
CA GLN A 224 2.90 2.71 10.42
C GLN A 224 1.80 3.38 11.25
N TRP A 225 0.94 2.60 11.87
CA TRP A 225 0.01 3.11 12.86
C TRP A 225 0.79 3.44 14.15
N GLN A 226 0.77 4.71 14.54
CA GLN A 226 1.45 5.22 15.74
C GLN A 226 0.55 6.25 16.42
N ASP A 227 0.29 6.09 17.71
CA ASP A 227 -0.60 6.96 18.47
C ASP A 227 -2.01 7.05 17.83
N ASN A 228 -2.55 5.92 17.38
CA ASN A 228 -3.83 5.81 16.68
C ASN A 228 -3.93 6.68 15.39
N GLN A 229 -2.78 6.94 14.76
CA GLN A 229 -2.69 7.71 13.51
C GLN A 229 -1.81 7.00 12.50
N ARG A 230 -2.15 7.16 11.22
CA ARG A 230 -1.31 6.70 10.12
C ARG A 230 -0.15 7.68 9.94
N ARG A 231 1.08 7.23 10.17
CA ARG A 231 2.31 8.02 10.03
C ARG A 231 3.16 7.45 8.92
N LEU A 232 3.58 8.29 7.97
CA LEU A 232 4.58 7.87 6.98
C LEU A 232 5.91 7.60 7.69
N VAL A 233 6.48 6.43 7.42
CA VAL A 233 7.77 6.01 7.97
C VAL A 233 8.80 5.71 6.87
N ALA A 234 8.36 5.59 5.61
CA ALA A 234 9.27 5.47 4.45
C ALA A 234 8.60 5.97 3.16
N PRO A 235 9.41 6.47 2.18
CA PRO A 235 10.86 6.68 2.28
C PRO A 235 11.22 7.86 3.20
N GLU A 236 12.48 7.95 3.63
CA GLU A 236 12.97 8.92 4.62
C GLU A 236 12.61 10.38 4.26
N GLN A 237 12.65 10.74 2.97
CA GLN A 237 12.39 12.11 2.49
C GLN A 237 10.98 12.61 2.81
N VAL A 238 10.04 11.70 3.03
CA VAL A 238 8.64 12.04 3.37
C VAL A 238 8.20 11.48 4.70
N ALA A 239 9.08 10.79 5.42
CA ALA A 239 8.78 10.24 6.74
C ALA A 239 8.35 11.33 7.72
N GLU A 240 7.28 11.07 8.45
CA GLU A 240 6.73 11.93 9.51
C GLU A 240 7.24 11.53 10.89
N ARG A 241 7.54 10.25 11.02
CA ARG A 241 8.03 9.63 12.25
C ARG A 241 9.03 8.52 11.93
N PRO A 242 9.95 8.22 12.85
CA PRO A 242 10.77 7.03 12.74
C PRO A 242 9.92 5.77 12.86
N LEU A 243 10.39 4.68 12.22
CA LEU A 243 9.81 3.36 12.39
C LEU A 243 9.95 2.90 13.86
N ILE A 244 8.88 2.36 14.41
CA ILE A 244 8.92 1.60 15.66
C ILE A 244 9.25 0.15 15.31
N TYR A 245 10.46 -0.28 15.63
CA TYR A 245 10.95 -1.65 15.41
C TYR A 245 11.91 -2.06 16.52
N PRO A 246 11.83 -3.28 17.05
CA PRO A 246 10.74 -4.24 16.84
C PRO A 246 9.41 -3.75 17.42
N LEU A 247 8.30 -4.34 16.93
CA LEU A 247 6.99 -4.14 17.56
C LEU A 247 7.09 -4.53 19.04
N ARG A 248 6.66 -3.61 19.91
CA ARG A 248 6.55 -3.92 21.32
C ARG A 248 5.28 -4.75 21.52
N ALA A 249 5.38 -5.88 22.21
CA ALA A 249 4.19 -6.58 22.66
C ALA A 249 3.31 -5.58 23.41
N THR A 250 2.09 -5.39 22.96
CA THR A 250 1.10 -4.62 23.74
C THR A 250 0.80 -5.44 25.00
N PRO A 251 0.92 -4.85 26.19
CA PRO A 251 0.67 -5.57 27.45
C PRO A 251 -0.73 -6.14 27.54
#